data_cc119b381664da3fab934ecc3821a7aa
#
_entry.id   cc119b381664da3fab934ecc3821a7aa
#
_cell.length_a   1.000
_cell.length_b   1.000
_cell.length_c   1.000
_cell.angle_alpha   90.00
_cell.angle_beta   90.00
_cell.angle_gamma   90.00
#
_symmetry.space_group_name_H-M   'P 1'
#
loop_
_entity.id
_entity.type
_entity.pdbx_description
1 polymer ?
#
loop_
_entity_poly.entity_id
_entity_poly.type
_entity_poly.pdbx_seq_one_letter_code
_entity_poly.pdbx_strand_id
1 'polypeptide(L)' 'MKPKEVRKLNDDEISVEIERLRRKHFELRTQAVTEKIEDTSQFGKIKKDIARLLTEQKSREAASQTA' A
#
# COMPACT_ATOMS: atom_id res chain seq x y z
N MET A 1 3.19 -8.19 0.46
CA MET A 1 2.07 -8.44 1.39
C MET A 1 1.13 -9.46 0.78
N LYS A 2 0.80 -10.51 1.52
CA LYS A 2 -0.05 -11.58 1.01
C LYS A 2 -1.53 -11.21 1.16
N PRO A 3 -2.41 -11.66 0.25
CA PRO A 3 -3.85 -11.36 0.35
C PRO A 3 -4.47 -11.78 1.68
N LYS A 4 -4.02 -12.89 2.26
CA LYS A 4 -4.52 -13.36 3.56
C LYS A 4 -4.20 -12.38 4.69
N GLU A 5 -3.02 -11.76 4.65
CA GLU A 5 -2.62 -10.77 5.64
C GLU A 5 -3.46 -9.50 5.55
N VAL A 6 -3.76 -9.07 4.33
CA VAL A 6 -4.59 -7.90 4.09
C VAL A 6 -6.00 -8.10 4.65
N ARG A 7 -6.57 -9.29 4.46
CA ARG A 7 -7.92 -9.61 4.94
C ARG A 7 -8.03 -9.63 6.46
N LYS A 8 -6.95 -9.91 7.15
CA LYS A 8 -6.93 -9.92 8.62
C LYS A 8 -6.91 -8.53 9.24
N LEU A 9 -6.54 -7.51 8.47
CA LEU A 9 -6.48 -6.15 8.96
C LEU A 9 -7.88 -5.54 9.06
N ASN A 10 -8.12 -4.75 10.12
CA ASN A 10 -9.35 -3.98 10.19
C ASN A 10 -9.23 -2.71 9.33
N ASP A 11 -10.34 -1.97 9.17
CA ASP A 11 -10.37 -0.81 8.29
C ASP A 11 -9.37 0.28 8.71
N ASP A 12 -9.23 0.52 10.01
CA ASP A 12 -8.28 1.49 10.52
C ASP A 12 -6.85 1.06 10.25
N GLU A 13 -6.53 -0.21 10.43
CA GLU A 13 -5.22 -0.76 10.16
C GLU A 13 -4.86 -0.66 8.67
N ILE A 14 -5.83 -0.90 7.80
CA ILE A 14 -5.64 -0.76 6.36
C ILE A 14 -5.28 0.68 6.00
N SER A 15 -6.02 1.65 6.56
CA SER A 15 -5.75 3.06 6.32
C SER A 15 -4.35 3.46 6.79
N VAL A 16 -3.95 3.02 7.97
CA VAL A 16 -2.62 3.29 8.52
C VAL A 16 -1.53 2.67 7.65
N GLU A 17 -1.72 1.44 7.20
CA GLU A 17 -0.75 0.77 6.34
C GLU A 17 -0.61 1.46 4.98
N ILE A 18 -1.71 1.91 4.40
CA ILE A 18 -1.68 2.66 3.13
C ILE A 18 -0.85 3.93 3.28
N GLU A 19 -1.09 4.70 4.35
CA GLU A 19 -0.32 5.91 4.62
C GLU A 19 1.16 5.62 4.83
N ARG A 20 1.46 4.56 5.60
CA ARG A 20 2.85 4.17 5.86
C ARG A 20 3.57 3.80 4.56
N LEU A 21 2.92 3.04 3.69
CA LEU A 21 3.51 2.63 2.42
C LEU A 21 3.64 3.80 1.45
N ARG A 22 2.69 4.72 1.42
CA ARG A 22 2.79 5.93 0.60
C ARG A 22 3.96 6.79 1.05
N ARG A 23 4.13 6.94 2.35
CA ARG A 23 5.24 7.72 2.92
C ARG A 23 6.58 7.07 2.57
N LYS A 24 6.66 5.74 2.70
CA LYS A 24 7.86 4.98 2.34
C LYS A 24 8.17 5.10 0.84
N HIS A 25 7.16 5.03 0.00
CA HIS A 25 7.32 5.22 -1.44
C HIS A 25 7.86 6.61 -1.76
N PHE A 26 7.34 7.62 -1.11
CA PHE A 26 7.80 9.00 -1.27
C PHE A 26 9.26 9.16 -0.85
N GLU A 27 9.63 8.59 0.30
CA GLU A 27 11.02 8.62 0.78
C GLU A 27 11.98 7.94 -0.19
N LEU A 28 11.62 6.77 -0.69
CA LEU A 28 12.44 6.07 -1.68
C LEU A 28 12.58 6.87 -2.97
N ARG A 29 11.51 7.51 -3.40
CA ARG A 29 11.52 8.35 -4.58
C ARG A 29 12.46 9.54 -4.41
N THR A 30 12.44 10.16 -3.23
CA THR A 30 13.34 11.27 -2.89
C THR A 30 14.79 10.79 -2.87
N GLN A 31 15.07 9.64 -2.25
CA GLN A 31 16.41 9.06 -2.22
C GLN A 31 16.91 8.72 -3.62
N ALA A 32 16.05 8.19 -4.47
CA ALA A 32 16.41 7.86 -5.85
C ALA A 32 16.86 9.09 -6.64
N VAL A 33 16.24 10.25 -6.38
CA VAL A 33 16.61 11.50 -7.02
C VAL A 33 17.96 12.02 -6.50
N THR A 34 18.20 11.93 -5.18
CA THR A 34 19.39 12.48 -4.55
C THR A 34 20.59 11.55 -4.59
N GLU A 35 20.39 10.25 -4.45
CA GLU A 35 21.46 9.27 -4.33
C GLU A 35 21.60 8.35 -5.54
N LYS A 36 20.77 8.50 -6.56
CA LYS A 36 20.75 7.64 -7.76
C LYS A 36 20.70 6.16 -7.42
N ILE A 37 19.74 5.76 -6.60
CA ILE A 37 19.52 4.35 -6.26
C ILE A 37 19.08 3.61 -7.53
N GLU A 38 19.86 2.61 -7.94
CA GLU A 38 19.56 1.81 -9.13
C GLU A 38 18.50 0.73 -8.89
N ASP A 39 18.27 0.37 -7.63
CA ASP A 39 17.33 -0.69 -7.28
C ASP A 39 15.89 -0.18 -7.28
N THR A 40 15.20 -0.39 -8.39
CA THR A 40 13.80 -0.01 -8.56
C THR A 40 12.81 -1.10 -8.10
N SER A 41 13.33 -2.26 -7.69
CA SER A 41 12.47 -3.39 -7.28
C SER A 41 11.59 -3.07 -6.07
N GLN A 42 12.09 -2.25 -5.15
CA GLN A 42 11.34 -1.83 -3.97
C GLN A 42 10.12 -0.97 -4.33
N PHE A 43 10.25 -0.12 -5.36
CA PHE A 43 9.13 0.68 -5.83
C PHE A 43 7.97 -0.20 -6.31
N GLY A 44 8.29 -1.22 -7.07
CA GLY A 44 7.31 -2.17 -7.57
C GLY A 44 6.59 -2.91 -6.46
N LYS A 45 7.32 -3.38 -5.45
CA LYS A 45 6.75 -4.08 -4.30
C LYS A 45 5.82 -3.18 -3.50
N ILE A 46 6.26 -1.97 -3.17
CA ILE A 46 5.45 -1.02 -2.40
C ILE A 46 4.19 -0.65 -3.18
N LYS A 47 4.32 -0.41 -4.46
CA LYS A 47 3.18 -0.07 -5.32
C LYS A 47 2.15 -1.19 -5.37
N LYS A 48 2.60 -2.44 -5.46
CA LYS A 48 1.71 -3.61 -5.42
C LYS A 48 1.00 -3.74 -4.07
N ASP A 49 1.72 -3.53 -2.99
CA ASP A 49 1.14 -3.59 -1.65
C ASP A 49 0.07 -2.52 -1.45
N ILE A 50 0.35 -1.29 -1.88
CA ILE A 50 -0.63 -0.20 -1.84
C ILE A 50 -1.86 -0.57 -2.67
N ALA A 51 -1.67 -1.10 -3.87
CA ALA A 51 -2.77 -1.49 -4.74
C ALA A 51 -3.66 -2.57 -4.11
N ARG A 52 -3.06 -3.55 -3.45
CA ARG A 52 -3.79 -4.61 -2.74
C ARG A 52 -4.61 -4.05 -1.58
N LEU A 53 -4.01 -3.17 -0.80
CA LEU A 53 -4.71 -2.52 0.31
C LEU A 53 -5.87 -1.66 -0.18
N LEU A 54 -5.67 -0.91 -1.23
CA LEU A 54 -6.71 -0.08 -1.84
C LEU A 54 -7.85 -0.93 -2.41
N THR A 55 -7.53 -2.05 -3.03
CA THR A 55 -8.52 -2.98 -3.56
C THR A 55 -9.37 -3.55 -2.44
N GLU A 56 -8.75 -3.98 -1.34
CA GLU A 56 -9.47 -4.50 -0.17
C GLU A 56 -10.36 -3.42 0.46
N GLN A 57 -9.85 -2.20 0.59
CA GLN A 57 -10.61 -1.09 1.14
C GLN A 57 -11.85 -0.80 0.29
N LYS A 58 -11.71 -0.74 -1.02
CA LYS A 58 -12.83 -0.53 -1.94
C LYS A 58 -13.84 -1.67 -1.89
N SER A 59 -13.36 -2.91 -1.80
CA SER A 59 -14.21 -4.08 -1.69
C SER A 59 -15.07 -4.03 -0.43
N ARG A 60 -14.48 -3.60 0.69
CA ARG A 60 -15.22 -3.45 1.95
C ARG A 60 -16.24 -2.32 1.90
N GLU A 61 -15.88 -1.21 1.28
CA GLU A 61 -16.80 -0.09 1.10
C GLU A 61 -18.00 -0.50 0.24
N ALA A 62 -17.74 -1.20 -0.86
CA ALA A 62 -18.80 -1.70 -1.73
C ALA A 62 -19.74 -2.67 -0.99
N ALA A 63 -19.18 -3.58 -0.19
CA ALA A 63 -19.96 -4.51 0.62
C ALA A 63 -20.80 -3.78 1.67
N SER A 64 -20.25 -2.73 2.25
CA SER A 64 -20.95 -1.88 3.24
C SER A 64 -22.09 -1.10 2.61
N GLN A 65 -21.96 -0.68 1.35
CA GLN A 65 -22.97 0.13 0.66
C GLN A 65 -24.11 -0.68 0.07
N THR A 66 -23.90 -1.97 -0.12
CA THR A 66 -24.92 -2.85 -0.70
C THR A 66 -25.91 -3.42 0.33
N ALA A 67 -25.76 -3.05 1.55
CA ALA A 67 -26.66 -3.53 2.60
C ALA A 67 -28.05 -2.88 2.55
#